data_5034ba01dac92f6b49fe2a8329bebb84
#
_entry.id   5034ba01dac92f6b49fe2a8329bebb84
#
_cell.length_a   1.000
_cell.length_b   1.000
_cell.length_c   1.000
_cell.angle_alpha   90.00
_cell.angle_beta   90.00
_cell.angle_gamma   90.00
#
_symmetry.space_group_name_H-M   'P 1'
#
loop_
_entity.id
_entity.type
_entity.pdbx_description
1 polymer ?
#
loop_
_entity_poly.entity_id
_entity_poly.type
_entity_poly.pdbx_seq_one_letter_code
_entity_poly.pdbx_strand_id
1 'polypeptide(L)'
;MLIHGGGSGVGTAGTTLAKLAGARVIVTAGSAEKCALCVEHGADVCIQYRDEDFVEKARGVNVILDHIGARYLARDLDALATDGRIVVIGSMGGEREAVIDVIKLLGKRARIIGSTLRSRSVDQKAAIVSAFLERFGADLSAGRIRPVIHTVLPLERADEAHRLMESSAHFGKIVLRVSDAAPLSS
;
A
#
# COMPACT_ATOMS: atom_id res chain seq x y z
N MET A 1 1.48 2.56 -11.77
CA MET A 1 1.97 1.97 -10.52
C MET A 1 0.99 0.88 -10.07
N LEU A 2 1.49 -0.25 -9.56
CA LEU A 2 0.67 -1.29 -8.92
C LEU A 2 0.88 -1.22 -7.41
N ILE A 3 -0.21 -1.32 -6.62
CA ILE A 3 -0.17 -1.40 -5.15
C ILE A 3 -0.96 -2.62 -4.72
N HIS A 4 -0.32 -3.60 -4.11
CA HIS A 4 -1.02 -4.73 -3.53
C HIS A 4 -1.78 -4.31 -2.28
N GLY A 5 -2.97 -4.89 -2.06
CA GLY A 5 -3.83 -4.60 -0.91
C GLY A 5 -4.31 -3.15 -0.86
N GLY A 6 -4.90 -2.65 -1.95
CA GLY A 6 -5.39 -1.28 -2.08
C GLY A 6 -6.32 -0.81 -0.96
N GLY A 7 -7.11 -1.71 -0.36
CA GLY A 7 -8.00 -1.40 0.77
C GLY A 7 -7.33 -1.32 2.14
N SER A 8 -6.03 -1.60 2.25
CA SER A 8 -5.28 -1.45 3.49
C SER A 8 -4.98 0.02 3.79
N GLY A 9 -4.63 0.33 5.04
CA GLY A 9 -4.23 1.70 5.37
C GLY A 9 -2.95 2.17 4.67
N VAL A 10 -2.08 1.24 4.22
CA VAL A 10 -0.92 1.56 3.38
C VAL A 10 -1.35 1.72 1.93
N GLY A 11 -2.26 0.85 1.45
CA GLY A 11 -2.77 0.90 0.09
C GLY A 11 -3.54 2.18 -0.19
N THR A 12 -4.44 2.61 0.70
CA THR A 12 -5.18 3.86 0.56
C THR A 12 -4.26 5.08 0.57
N ALA A 13 -3.29 5.15 1.50
CA ALA A 13 -2.29 6.22 1.53
C ALA A 13 -1.42 6.21 0.26
N GLY A 14 -0.95 5.04 -0.18
CA GLY A 14 -0.17 4.88 -1.41
C GLY A 14 -0.94 5.33 -2.65
N THR A 15 -2.23 5.01 -2.75
CA THR A 15 -3.11 5.46 -3.84
C THR A 15 -3.19 6.99 -3.86
N THR A 16 -3.50 7.62 -2.72
CA THR A 16 -3.57 9.09 -2.62
C THR A 16 -2.27 9.74 -3.07
N LEU A 17 -1.12 9.32 -2.53
CA LEU A 17 0.18 9.90 -2.86
C LEU A 17 0.58 9.67 -4.32
N ALA A 18 0.32 8.49 -4.87
CA ALA A 18 0.62 8.18 -6.24
C ALA A 18 -0.25 9.01 -7.22
N LYS A 19 -1.52 9.20 -6.91
CA LYS A 19 -2.44 10.07 -7.70
C LYS A 19 -2.00 11.52 -7.66
N LEU A 20 -1.63 12.06 -6.48
CA LEU A 20 -1.07 13.43 -6.36
C LEU A 20 0.25 13.59 -7.13
N ALA A 21 1.01 12.51 -7.27
CA ALA A 21 2.22 12.49 -8.09
C ALA A 21 1.95 12.28 -9.61
N GLY A 22 0.68 12.25 -10.04
CA GLY A 22 0.28 12.09 -11.44
C GLY A 22 0.37 10.66 -11.99
N ALA A 23 0.48 9.65 -11.13
CA ALA A 23 0.57 8.28 -11.56
C ALA A 23 -0.81 7.69 -11.93
N ARG A 24 -0.83 6.80 -12.93
CA ARG A 24 -1.92 5.83 -13.07
C ARG A 24 -1.75 4.75 -12.02
N VAL A 25 -2.79 4.52 -11.20
CA VAL A 25 -2.76 3.63 -10.05
C VAL A 25 -3.65 2.41 -10.28
N ILE A 26 -3.03 1.25 -10.26
CA ILE A 26 -3.69 -0.05 -10.25
C ILE A 26 -3.53 -0.63 -8.86
N VAL A 27 -4.59 -1.20 -8.28
CA VAL A 27 -4.51 -1.84 -6.98
C VAL A 27 -5.04 -3.26 -7.03
N THR A 28 -4.69 -4.10 -6.05
CA THR A 28 -5.33 -5.39 -5.86
C THR A 28 -6.16 -5.39 -4.58
N ALA A 29 -7.32 -6.05 -4.59
CA ALA A 29 -8.16 -6.24 -3.41
C ALA A 29 -8.79 -7.64 -3.40
N GLY A 30 -9.32 -8.06 -2.25
CA GLY A 30 -9.79 -9.44 -2.04
C GLY A 30 -11.27 -9.67 -2.34
N SER A 31 -12.04 -8.63 -2.67
CA SER A 31 -13.47 -8.74 -3.03
C SER A 31 -13.90 -7.62 -3.95
N ALA A 32 -15.02 -7.81 -4.63
CA ALA A 32 -15.61 -6.82 -5.52
C ALA A 32 -15.99 -5.53 -4.79
N GLU A 33 -16.53 -5.64 -3.55
CA GLU A 33 -16.90 -4.49 -2.73
C GLU A 33 -15.67 -3.66 -2.38
N LYS A 34 -14.56 -4.32 -2.01
CA LYS A 34 -13.30 -3.61 -1.76
C LYS A 34 -12.72 -2.98 -3.02
N CYS A 35 -12.89 -3.63 -4.16
CA CYS A 35 -12.48 -3.04 -5.43
C CYS A 35 -13.27 -1.77 -5.75
N ALA A 36 -14.59 -1.77 -5.53
CA ALA A 36 -15.42 -0.58 -5.70
C ALA A 36 -14.92 0.58 -4.81
N LEU A 37 -14.68 0.32 -3.53
CA LEU A 37 -14.13 1.31 -2.59
C LEU A 37 -12.75 1.82 -2.99
N CYS A 38 -11.88 0.94 -3.54
CA CYS A 38 -10.57 1.37 -4.04
C CYS A 38 -10.68 2.33 -5.22
N VAL A 39 -11.61 2.07 -6.15
CA VAL A 39 -11.86 2.95 -7.31
C VAL A 39 -12.47 4.28 -6.84
N GLU A 40 -13.46 4.25 -5.96
CA GLU A 40 -14.02 5.46 -5.33
C GLU A 40 -12.96 6.28 -4.62
N HIS A 41 -11.98 5.63 -3.97
CA HIS A 41 -10.85 6.30 -3.32
C HIS A 41 -9.81 6.86 -4.31
N GLY A 42 -9.96 6.62 -5.61
CA GLY A 42 -9.13 7.21 -6.66
C GLY A 42 -8.18 6.26 -7.38
N ALA A 43 -8.25 4.94 -7.16
CA ALA A 43 -7.53 3.99 -8.01
C ALA A 43 -8.15 3.97 -9.41
N ASP A 44 -7.32 3.96 -10.45
CA ASP A 44 -7.80 3.90 -11.84
C ASP A 44 -8.31 2.51 -12.20
N VAL A 45 -7.77 1.46 -11.57
CA VAL A 45 -8.16 0.06 -11.75
C VAL A 45 -8.02 -0.68 -10.44
N CYS A 46 -8.99 -1.50 -10.09
CA CYS A 46 -8.83 -2.50 -9.03
C CYS A 46 -8.96 -3.91 -9.61
N ILE A 47 -8.08 -4.79 -9.20
CA ILE A 47 -8.02 -6.20 -9.60
C ILE A 47 -8.42 -7.05 -8.41
N GLN A 48 -9.49 -7.83 -8.56
CA GLN A 48 -9.91 -8.79 -7.54
C GLN A 48 -9.01 -10.03 -7.61
N TYR A 49 -7.91 -10.05 -6.86
CA TYR A 49 -6.83 -11.04 -6.98
C TYR A 49 -7.24 -12.49 -6.73
N ARG A 50 -8.46 -12.75 -6.23
CA ARG A 50 -8.99 -14.11 -6.04
C ARG A 50 -9.49 -14.72 -7.34
N ASP A 51 -10.00 -13.89 -8.24
CA ASP A 51 -10.68 -14.31 -9.46
C ASP A 51 -9.94 -13.86 -10.72
N GLU A 52 -8.99 -12.93 -10.58
CA GLU A 52 -8.32 -12.28 -11.69
C GLU A 52 -6.80 -12.37 -11.57
N ASP A 53 -6.12 -12.55 -12.72
CA ASP A 53 -4.66 -12.50 -12.75
C ASP A 53 -4.14 -11.06 -12.86
N PHE A 54 -3.49 -10.60 -11.78
CA PHE A 54 -2.92 -9.27 -11.76
C PHE A 54 -1.74 -9.10 -12.73
N VAL A 55 -1.03 -10.18 -13.08
CA VAL A 55 0.07 -10.11 -14.05
C VAL A 55 -0.43 -9.66 -15.42
N GLU A 56 -1.55 -10.19 -15.85
CA GLU A 56 -2.15 -9.82 -17.13
C GLU A 56 -2.67 -8.39 -17.11
N LYS A 57 -3.43 -8.05 -16.06
CA LYS A 57 -4.13 -6.75 -15.96
C LYS A 57 -3.22 -5.56 -15.60
N ALA A 58 -2.10 -5.83 -14.92
CA ALA A 58 -1.11 -4.82 -14.54
C ALA A 58 0.17 -4.88 -15.35
N ARG A 59 0.16 -5.57 -16.50
CA ARG A 59 1.36 -5.71 -17.35
C ARG A 59 1.93 -4.37 -17.76
N GLY A 60 3.25 -4.22 -17.60
CA GLY A 60 3.97 -3.02 -18.01
C GLY A 60 3.95 -1.89 -16.97
N VAL A 61 3.64 -2.17 -15.71
CA VAL A 61 3.74 -1.17 -14.63
C VAL A 61 5.20 -0.84 -14.31
N ASN A 62 5.49 0.43 -14.06
CA ASN A 62 6.87 0.89 -13.78
C ASN A 62 7.27 0.73 -12.32
N VAL A 63 6.30 0.74 -11.39
CA VAL A 63 6.52 0.64 -9.95
C VAL A 63 5.51 -0.29 -9.34
N ILE A 64 5.98 -1.20 -8.49
CA ILE A 64 5.13 -2.08 -7.68
C ILE A 64 5.44 -1.82 -6.21
N LEU A 65 4.42 -1.55 -5.39
CA LEU A 65 4.49 -1.51 -3.95
C LEU A 65 3.94 -2.83 -3.41
N ASP A 66 4.83 -3.64 -2.85
CA ASP A 66 4.52 -5.00 -2.40
C ASP A 66 4.70 -5.15 -0.89
N HIS A 67 3.64 -5.58 -0.20
CA HIS A 67 3.67 -6.00 1.19
C HIS A 67 3.34 -7.49 1.37
N ILE A 68 3.09 -8.20 0.27
CA ILE A 68 2.85 -9.65 0.27
C ILE A 68 4.18 -10.40 0.34
N GLY A 69 5.18 -9.92 -0.43
CA GLY A 69 6.55 -10.42 -0.40
C GLY A 69 6.76 -11.67 -1.26
N ALA A 70 7.47 -12.65 -0.73
CA ALA A 70 8.00 -13.79 -1.49
C ALA A 70 6.95 -14.46 -2.40
N ARG A 71 5.71 -14.61 -1.93
CA ARG A 71 4.60 -15.22 -2.70
C ARG A 71 4.32 -14.53 -4.02
N TYR A 72 4.50 -13.21 -4.10
CA TYR A 72 4.16 -12.43 -5.29
C TYR A 72 5.38 -12.00 -6.10
N LEU A 73 6.58 -12.06 -5.55
CA LEU A 73 7.78 -11.46 -6.12
C LEU A 73 8.09 -11.89 -7.56
N ALA A 74 7.94 -13.19 -7.87
CA ALA A 74 8.14 -13.70 -9.25
C ALA A 74 7.08 -13.14 -10.22
N ARG A 75 5.83 -13.10 -9.77
CA ARG A 75 4.70 -12.58 -10.55
C ARG A 75 4.79 -11.06 -10.72
N ASP A 76 5.29 -10.36 -9.71
CA ASP A 76 5.58 -8.92 -9.79
C ASP A 76 6.63 -8.63 -10.83
N LEU A 77 7.68 -9.46 -10.90
CA LEU A 77 8.68 -9.34 -11.94
C LEU A 77 8.08 -9.58 -13.34
N ASP A 78 7.07 -10.46 -13.46
CA ASP A 78 6.36 -10.68 -14.73
C ASP A 78 5.52 -9.45 -15.14
N ALA A 79 4.81 -8.83 -14.21
CA ALA A 79 4.00 -7.65 -14.45
C ALA A 79 4.83 -6.37 -14.72
N LEU A 80 6.06 -6.32 -14.22
CA LEU A 80 6.91 -5.13 -14.25
C LEU A 80 7.34 -4.77 -15.68
N ALA A 81 7.37 -3.48 -15.98
CA ALA A 81 7.97 -2.94 -17.20
C ALA A 81 9.51 -3.02 -17.16
N THR A 82 10.15 -2.85 -18.31
CA THR A 82 11.59 -2.61 -18.40
C THR A 82 11.95 -1.33 -17.62
N ASP A 83 13.11 -1.33 -16.94
CA ASP A 83 13.60 -0.28 -16.03
C ASP A 83 12.70 -0.04 -14.80
N GLY A 84 11.73 -0.93 -14.56
CA GLY A 84 10.82 -0.84 -13.44
C GLY A 84 11.44 -1.23 -12.10
N ARG A 85 10.69 -1.00 -11.02
CA ARG A 85 11.10 -1.34 -9.65
C ARG A 85 9.98 -1.94 -8.82
N ILE A 86 10.33 -2.94 -8.04
CA ILE A 86 9.49 -3.55 -7.00
C ILE A 86 10.02 -3.06 -5.65
N VAL A 87 9.17 -2.44 -4.85
CA VAL A 87 9.49 -2.01 -3.49
C VAL A 87 8.77 -2.93 -2.51
N VAL A 88 9.52 -3.84 -1.89
CA VAL A 88 9.02 -4.80 -0.92
C VAL A 88 9.07 -4.17 0.47
N ILE A 89 7.91 -3.98 1.09
CA ILE A 89 7.76 -3.33 2.41
C ILE A 89 7.21 -4.26 3.48
N GLY A 90 6.92 -5.50 3.13
CA GLY A 90 6.38 -6.51 4.05
C GLY A 90 6.44 -7.91 3.46
N SER A 91 6.04 -8.90 4.28
CA SER A 91 5.98 -10.31 3.90
C SER A 91 4.70 -10.96 4.48
N MET A 92 3.55 -10.36 4.18
CA MET A 92 2.24 -10.84 4.67
C MET A 92 1.79 -12.14 4.00
N GLY A 93 2.43 -12.53 2.89
CA GLY A 93 2.19 -13.81 2.22
C GLY A 93 2.61 -15.03 3.04
N GLY A 94 3.48 -14.83 4.04
CA GLY A 94 3.96 -15.88 4.94
C GLY A 94 5.23 -16.59 4.47
N GLU A 95 5.49 -16.64 3.18
CA GLU A 95 6.71 -17.24 2.63
C GLU A 95 7.92 -16.32 2.87
N ARG A 96 9.06 -16.94 3.21
CA ARG A 96 10.33 -16.20 3.46
C ARG A 96 11.25 -16.16 2.25
N GLU A 97 11.07 -17.08 1.31
CA GLU A 97 11.95 -17.30 0.17
C GLU A 97 11.14 -17.26 -1.11
N ALA A 98 11.72 -16.68 -2.15
CA ALA A 98 11.15 -16.65 -3.50
C ALA A 98 12.20 -17.06 -4.52
N VAL A 99 11.78 -17.85 -5.52
CA VAL A 99 12.58 -18.11 -6.70
C VAL A 99 12.19 -17.09 -7.78
N ILE A 100 13.19 -16.42 -8.34
CA ILE A 100 13.00 -15.45 -9.42
C ILE A 100 13.82 -15.85 -10.64
N ASP A 101 13.31 -15.52 -11.82
CA ASP A 101 14.01 -15.68 -13.08
C ASP A 101 15.05 -14.56 -13.24
N VAL A 102 16.33 -14.92 -13.06
CA VAL A 102 17.44 -13.96 -13.15
C VAL A 102 17.62 -13.41 -14.56
N ILE A 103 17.37 -14.23 -15.60
CA ILE A 103 17.45 -13.76 -16.99
C ILE A 103 16.36 -12.72 -17.26
N LYS A 104 15.17 -12.91 -16.74
CA LYS A 104 14.08 -11.94 -16.82
C LYS A 104 14.43 -10.65 -16.06
N LEU A 105 15.01 -10.77 -14.86
CA LEU A 105 15.47 -9.62 -14.06
C LEU A 105 16.49 -8.78 -14.85
N LEU A 106 17.48 -9.43 -15.46
CA LEU A 106 18.49 -8.78 -16.30
C LEU A 106 17.86 -8.13 -17.54
N GLY A 107 17.05 -8.90 -18.30
CA GLY A 107 16.42 -8.41 -19.52
C GLY A 107 15.50 -7.20 -19.30
N LYS A 108 14.83 -7.14 -18.17
CA LYS A 108 14.02 -5.99 -17.77
C LYS A 108 14.82 -4.88 -17.11
N ARG A 109 16.11 -5.07 -16.80
CA ARG A 109 16.92 -4.13 -15.99
C ARG A 109 16.16 -3.70 -14.71
N ALA A 110 15.44 -4.66 -14.12
CA ALA A 110 14.54 -4.45 -13.02
C ALA A 110 15.30 -4.24 -11.70
N ARG A 111 14.67 -3.54 -10.77
CA ARG A 111 15.18 -3.35 -9.41
C ARG A 111 14.23 -3.97 -8.41
N ILE A 112 14.77 -4.75 -7.47
CA ILE A 112 14.04 -5.25 -6.31
C ILE A 112 14.64 -4.57 -5.09
N ILE A 113 13.82 -3.82 -4.35
CA ILE A 113 14.24 -2.95 -3.26
C ILE A 113 13.49 -3.36 -2.00
N GLY A 114 14.21 -3.86 -0.99
CA GLY A 114 13.66 -4.05 0.34
C GLY A 114 13.64 -2.73 1.11
N SER A 115 12.54 -2.46 1.83
CA SER A 115 12.41 -1.28 2.67
C SER A 115 11.74 -1.62 4.00
N THR A 116 12.31 -1.11 5.09
CA THR A 116 11.72 -1.17 6.43
C THR A 116 11.91 0.18 7.13
N LEU A 117 10.92 0.58 7.92
CA LEU A 117 11.00 1.81 8.71
C LEU A 117 11.46 1.54 10.14
N ARG A 118 11.11 0.39 10.71
CA ARG A 118 11.34 0.08 12.13
C ARG A 118 12.81 0.18 12.53
N SER A 119 13.70 -0.38 11.75
CA SER A 119 15.14 -0.47 12.02
C SER A 119 15.94 0.76 11.59
N ARG A 120 15.32 1.77 11.00
CA ARG A 120 16.02 3.00 10.61
C ARG A 120 16.36 3.85 11.84
N SER A 121 17.50 4.54 11.78
CA SER A 121 17.89 5.53 12.79
C SER A 121 16.90 6.71 12.84
N VAL A 122 16.97 7.49 13.92
CA VAL A 122 16.14 8.71 14.06
C VAL A 122 16.39 9.67 12.91
N ASP A 123 17.65 9.89 12.53
CA ASP A 123 18.04 10.81 11.44
C ASP A 123 17.50 10.33 10.08
N GLN A 124 17.55 9.03 9.81
CA GLN A 124 16.98 8.46 8.59
C GLN A 124 15.45 8.63 8.55
N LYS A 125 14.78 8.47 9.69
CA LYS A 125 13.33 8.71 9.79
C LYS A 125 13.01 10.18 9.61
N ALA A 126 13.77 11.08 10.23
CA ALA A 126 13.62 12.53 10.07
C ALA A 126 13.78 12.95 8.60
N ALA A 127 14.81 12.44 7.91
CA ALA A 127 15.02 12.72 6.49
C ALA A 127 13.84 12.26 5.62
N ILE A 128 13.23 11.10 5.90
CA ILE A 128 12.04 10.63 5.18
C ILE A 128 10.85 11.57 5.42
N VAL A 129 10.63 11.99 6.68
CA VAL A 129 9.54 12.93 7.01
C VAL A 129 9.77 14.29 6.34
N SER A 130 11.00 14.81 6.36
CA SER A 130 11.34 16.08 5.69
C SER A 130 11.08 16.00 4.19
N ALA A 131 11.53 14.96 3.51
CA ALA A 131 11.29 14.76 2.09
C ALA A 131 9.79 14.59 1.76
N PHE A 132 9.02 13.96 2.65
CA PHE A 132 7.57 13.87 2.51
C PHE A 132 6.91 15.25 2.62
N LEU A 133 7.28 16.04 3.63
CA LEU A 133 6.72 17.38 3.85
C LEU A 133 7.12 18.35 2.73
N GLU A 134 8.35 18.27 2.24
CA GLU A 134 8.80 19.06 1.10
C GLU A 134 7.93 18.81 -0.14
N ARG A 135 7.62 17.54 -0.41
CA ARG A 135 6.86 17.16 -1.61
C ARG A 135 5.35 17.32 -1.45
N PHE A 136 4.80 16.98 -0.29
CA PHE A 136 3.37 16.81 -0.08
C PHE A 136 2.82 17.69 1.05
N GLY A 137 3.62 18.53 1.68
CA GLY A 137 3.20 19.34 2.83
C GLY A 137 2.04 20.26 2.48
N ALA A 138 2.03 20.88 1.30
CA ALA A 138 0.91 21.71 0.84
C ALA A 138 -0.38 20.89 0.63
N ASP A 139 -0.27 19.64 0.14
CA ASP A 139 -1.41 18.75 -0.02
C ASP A 139 -1.97 18.28 1.33
N LEU A 140 -1.07 18.04 2.29
CA LEU A 140 -1.44 17.68 3.66
C LEU A 140 -2.19 18.84 4.35
N SER A 141 -1.64 20.06 4.29
CA SER A 141 -2.24 21.26 4.89
C SER A 141 -3.58 21.61 4.24
N ALA A 142 -3.72 21.40 2.93
CA ALA A 142 -4.98 21.61 2.21
C ALA A 142 -6.01 20.48 2.43
N GLY A 143 -5.68 19.45 3.23
CA GLY A 143 -6.56 18.32 3.51
C GLY A 143 -6.77 17.36 2.33
N ARG A 144 -5.95 17.44 1.29
CA ARG A 144 -5.98 16.49 0.17
C ARG A 144 -5.40 15.11 0.54
N ILE A 145 -4.55 15.07 1.56
CA ILE A 145 -4.03 13.83 2.15
C ILE A 145 -4.72 13.64 3.49
N ARG A 146 -5.62 12.66 3.55
CA ARG A 146 -6.33 12.28 4.78
C ARG A 146 -6.28 10.77 4.96
N PRO A 147 -6.17 10.27 6.20
CA PRO A 147 -6.31 8.84 6.45
C PRO A 147 -7.75 8.41 6.18
N VAL A 148 -7.89 7.26 5.52
CA VAL A 148 -9.19 6.59 5.41
C VAL A 148 -9.42 5.83 6.71
N ILE A 149 -10.44 6.20 7.47
CA ILE A 149 -10.79 5.56 8.74
C ILE A 149 -12.05 4.74 8.55
N HIS A 150 -11.92 3.43 8.72
CA HIS A 150 -13.03 2.50 8.65
C HIS A 150 -13.95 2.65 9.85
N THR A 151 -13.36 2.65 11.04
CA THR A 151 -14.09 2.80 12.31
C THR A 151 -13.20 3.33 13.41
N VAL A 152 -13.82 3.95 14.42
CA VAL A 152 -13.17 4.37 15.66
C VAL A 152 -13.82 3.61 16.81
N LEU A 153 -13.04 2.82 17.55
CA LEU A 153 -13.49 2.07 18.72
C LEU A 153 -12.86 2.63 19.99
N PRO A 154 -13.52 2.55 21.15
CA PRO A 154 -12.87 2.82 22.42
C PRO A 154 -11.71 1.85 22.67
N LEU A 155 -10.70 2.27 23.44
CA LEU A 155 -9.53 1.42 23.72
C LEU A 155 -9.92 0.10 24.40
N GLU A 156 -10.95 0.11 25.22
CA GLU A 156 -11.49 -1.06 25.93
C GLU A 156 -12.02 -2.14 24.97
N ARG A 157 -12.32 -1.77 23.72
CA ARG A 157 -12.77 -2.68 22.65
C ARG A 157 -11.64 -3.04 21.67
N ALA A 158 -10.39 -2.98 22.10
CA ALA A 158 -9.24 -3.33 21.27
C ALA A 158 -9.29 -4.78 20.74
N ASP A 159 -9.86 -5.70 21.49
CA ASP A 159 -10.09 -7.10 21.08
C ASP A 159 -11.01 -7.21 19.85
N GLU A 160 -12.05 -6.39 19.79
CA GLU A 160 -12.94 -6.29 18.63
C GLU A 160 -12.21 -5.69 17.40
N ALA A 161 -11.38 -4.65 17.63
CA ALA A 161 -10.56 -4.07 16.59
C ALA A 161 -9.61 -5.11 15.99
N HIS A 162 -9.01 -5.97 16.81
CA HIS A 162 -8.13 -7.05 16.35
C HIS A 162 -8.90 -8.08 15.51
N ARG A 163 -10.07 -8.55 16.00
CA ARG A 163 -10.93 -9.48 15.23
C ARG A 163 -11.34 -8.89 13.89
N LEU A 164 -11.70 -7.59 13.84
CA LEU A 164 -12.02 -6.91 12.59
C LEU A 164 -10.81 -6.80 11.66
N MET A 165 -9.62 -6.55 12.20
CA MET A 165 -8.38 -6.54 11.43
C MET A 165 -8.09 -7.92 10.82
N GLU A 166 -8.18 -8.98 11.62
CA GLU A 166 -7.91 -10.37 11.22
C GLU A 166 -8.90 -10.87 10.16
N SER A 167 -10.17 -10.48 10.27
CA SER A 167 -11.20 -10.82 9.27
C SER A 167 -10.94 -10.17 7.89
N SER A 168 -10.04 -9.18 7.83
CA SER A 168 -9.81 -8.38 6.63
C SER A 168 -11.08 -7.73 6.05
N ALA A 169 -12.13 -7.49 6.85
CA ALA A 169 -13.37 -6.86 6.39
C ALA A 169 -13.25 -5.32 6.29
N HIS A 170 -12.30 -4.71 6.98
CA HIS A 170 -12.11 -3.25 7.01
C HIS A 170 -11.54 -2.70 5.69
N PHE A 171 -11.79 -1.40 5.47
CA PHE A 171 -11.18 -0.59 4.41
C PHE A 171 -10.49 0.63 5.03
N GLY A 172 -9.17 0.78 4.88
CA GLY A 172 -8.38 1.82 5.54
C GLY A 172 -7.91 1.44 6.93
N LYS A 173 -8.07 2.33 7.91
CA LYS A 173 -7.57 2.19 9.29
C LYS A 173 -8.69 1.93 10.29
N ILE A 174 -8.39 1.13 11.30
CA ILE A 174 -9.16 0.98 12.52
C ILE A 174 -8.44 1.82 13.58
N VAL A 175 -9.14 2.73 14.24
CA VAL A 175 -8.58 3.65 15.23
C VAL A 175 -9.12 3.31 16.62
N LEU A 176 -8.25 3.28 17.60
CA LEU A 176 -8.62 3.16 19.01
C LEU A 176 -8.56 4.54 19.68
N ARG A 177 -9.67 4.96 20.29
CA ARG A 177 -9.76 6.22 21.05
C ARG A 177 -9.32 5.96 22.48
N VAL A 178 -8.26 6.62 22.91
CA VAL A 178 -7.67 6.47 24.25
C VAL A 178 -8.34 7.37 25.29
N SER A 179 -8.89 8.51 24.87
CA SER A 179 -9.59 9.45 25.76
C SER A 179 -10.65 10.21 24.99
N ASP A 180 -11.66 10.75 25.71
CA ASP A 180 -12.70 11.64 25.17
C ASP A 180 -12.23 13.10 25.07
N ALA A 181 -10.92 13.35 25.10
CA ALA A 181 -10.38 14.69 24.90
C ALA A 181 -10.91 15.26 23.57
N ALA A 182 -11.45 16.47 23.66
CA ALA A 182 -11.95 17.22 22.51
C ALA A 182 -10.87 17.27 21.41
N PRO A 183 -11.26 17.25 20.12
CA PRO A 183 -10.30 17.42 19.05
C PRO A 183 -9.50 18.70 19.29
N LEU A 184 -8.18 18.62 19.17
CA LEU A 184 -7.32 19.80 19.21
C LEU A 184 -7.88 20.80 18.19
N SER A 185 -8.34 21.94 18.68
CA SER A 185 -8.78 23.04 17.82
C SER A 185 -7.64 23.42 16.90
N SER A 186 -7.88 23.29 15.62
CA SER A 186 -6.98 23.70 14.53
C SER A 186 -6.66 25.19 14.57
#